data_d3ff97192c11751e2d6d3275df3e358a
#
_entry.id   d3ff97192c11751e2d6d3275df3e358a
#
_cell.length_a   1.000
_cell.length_b   1.000
_cell.length_c   1.000
_cell.angle_alpha   90.00
_cell.angle_beta   90.00
_cell.angle_gamma   90.00
#
_symmetry.space_group_name_H-M   'P 1'
#
loop_
_entity.id
_entity.type
_entity.pdbx_description
1 polymer ?
#
loop_
_entity_poly.entity_id
_entity_poly.type
_entity_poly.pdbx_seq_one_letter_code
_entity_poly.pdbx_strand_id
1 'polypeptide(L)'
;TFNQTQKFFEERGIKFGETQMRTLHFIGEDNTYTNLAFLLSEQCTHTIKAAVFEGSTKTVFKNRKEFSGSLLVQLEDAFSYINQYNRTRSEFPGLYRVDTRDYPIEAIREALLNAIVHRDYSFSASILISMFDDRIEIVTVGGLLKGISVDDVKLGVSVLRNQNLANVFYRLKLIEAYGTGILKINESYNGYTVKPIIEVSDNAFKITLPNTNFPKERQTSLFVGETAPAYNIRTVRTKADERKSAVIEMCREKGYVVRRDLERSLGVSQATAILILRDMTESGILVKEGAARQVRYFLRGDEM
;
A
#
# COMPACT_ATOMS: atom_id res chain seq x y z
N THR A 1 -2.63 27.28 -11.85
CA THR A 1 -1.92 27.25 -13.15
C THR A 1 -1.58 25.81 -13.52
N PHE A 2 -1.36 25.56 -14.83
CA PHE A 2 -1.11 24.23 -15.41
C PHE A 2 0.10 24.22 -16.36
N ASN A 3 1.04 25.15 -16.19
CA ASN A 3 2.19 25.27 -17.10
C ASN A 3 3.00 23.98 -17.16
N GLN A 4 3.26 23.38 -16.00
CA GLN A 4 3.99 22.12 -15.92
C GLN A 4 3.20 20.98 -16.57
N THR A 5 1.92 20.83 -16.24
CA THR A 5 1.05 19.80 -16.83
C THR A 5 0.91 19.99 -18.34
N GLN A 6 0.74 21.22 -18.82
CA GLN A 6 0.70 21.52 -20.25
C GLN A 6 1.97 21.05 -20.97
N LYS A 7 3.16 21.31 -20.39
CA LYS A 7 4.43 20.83 -20.92
C LYS A 7 4.48 19.31 -21.08
N PHE A 8 3.99 18.56 -20.07
CA PHE A 8 3.88 17.09 -20.14
C PHE A 8 3.04 16.60 -21.32
N PHE A 9 1.92 17.28 -21.61
CA PHE A 9 1.07 16.95 -22.74
C PHE A 9 1.76 17.28 -24.06
N GLU A 10 2.36 18.46 -24.17
CA GLU A 10 3.05 18.94 -25.38
C GLU A 10 4.24 18.05 -25.76
N GLU A 11 5.07 17.64 -24.80
CA GLU A 11 6.20 16.72 -25.01
C GLU A 11 5.78 15.36 -25.57
N ARG A 12 4.51 14.97 -25.36
CA ARG A 12 3.91 13.73 -25.90
C ARG A 12 3.07 13.97 -27.15
N GLY A 13 3.13 15.19 -27.72
CA GLY A 13 2.37 15.58 -28.91
C GLY A 13 0.86 15.65 -28.67
N ILE A 14 0.42 15.80 -27.43
CA ILE A 14 -0.99 15.87 -27.06
C ILE A 14 -1.33 17.33 -26.77
N LYS A 15 -2.37 17.87 -27.43
CA LYS A 15 -2.86 19.22 -27.16
C LYS A 15 -3.44 19.29 -25.76
N PHE A 16 -3.18 20.41 -25.05
CA PHE A 16 -3.75 20.72 -23.76
C PHE A 16 -4.43 22.10 -23.82
N GLY A 17 -5.70 22.09 -24.15
CA GLY A 17 -6.53 23.29 -24.24
C GLY A 17 -7.87 23.07 -23.55
N GLU A 18 -8.75 24.04 -23.59
CA GLU A 18 -10.06 23.98 -22.89
C GLU A 18 -10.88 22.73 -23.25
N THR A 19 -10.91 22.35 -24.52
CA THR A 19 -11.62 21.14 -24.97
C THR A 19 -11.06 19.88 -24.30
N GLN A 20 -9.73 19.74 -24.23
CA GLN A 20 -9.08 18.60 -23.58
C GLN A 20 -9.28 18.64 -22.07
N MET A 21 -9.24 19.83 -21.45
CA MET A 21 -9.49 19.99 -20.01
C MET A 21 -10.91 19.56 -19.65
N ARG A 22 -11.91 19.85 -20.48
CA ARG A 22 -13.29 19.36 -20.29
C ARG A 22 -13.39 17.84 -20.47
N THR A 23 -12.83 17.32 -21.57
CA THR A 23 -12.87 15.88 -21.88
C THR A 23 -12.17 15.04 -20.82
N LEU A 24 -11.11 15.56 -20.22
CA LEU A 24 -10.33 14.89 -19.16
C LEU A 24 -10.83 15.23 -17.76
N HIS A 25 -11.97 15.92 -17.61
CA HIS A 25 -12.56 16.30 -16.34
C HIS A 25 -11.70 17.21 -15.46
N PHE A 26 -10.84 18.06 -16.03
CA PHE A 26 -10.21 19.17 -15.29
C PHE A 26 -11.24 20.26 -15.00
N ILE A 27 -12.18 20.49 -15.93
CA ILE A 27 -13.28 21.45 -15.81
C ILE A 27 -14.57 20.64 -15.72
N GLY A 28 -15.35 20.90 -14.68
CA GLY A 28 -16.67 20.31 -14.46
C GLY A 28 -17.76 20.90 -15.36
N GLU A 29 -18.95 20.33 -15.29
CA GLU A 29 -20.14 20.83 -16.04
C GLU A 29 -20.54 22.24 -15.59
N ASP A 30 -20.26 22.59 -14.34
CA ASP A 30 -20.48 23.92 -13.76
C ASP A 30 -19.41 24.96 -14.13
N ASN A 31 -18.48 24.63 -15.02
CA ASN A 31 -17.31 25.42 -15.41
C ASN A 31 -16.29 25.68 -14.27
N THR A 32 -16.36 24.95 -13.17
CA THR A 32 -15.35 25.04 -12.11
C THR A 32 -14.25 24.00 -12.31
N TYR A 33 -13.07 24.26 -11.72
CA TYR A 33 -11.99 23.25 -11.66
C TYR A 33 -12.31 22.16 -10.66
N THR A 34 -12.08 20.92 -11.08
CA THR A 34 -12.30 19.73 -10.27
C THR A 34 -11.12 19.45 -9.34
N ASN A 35 -11.29 18.47 -8.43
CA ASN A 35 -10.17 17.96 -7.62
C ASN A 35 -9.04 17.38 -8.48
N LEU A 36 -9.35 16.78 -9.65
CA LEU A 36 -8.33 16.34 -10.60
C LEU A 36 -7.47 17.49 -11.09
N ALA A 37 -8.10 18.61 -11.46
CA ALA A 37 -7.38 19.81 -11.89
C ALA A 37 -6.46 20.32 -10.77
N PHE A 38 -6.94 20.34 -9.54
CA PHE A 38 -6.12 20.71 -8.38
C PHE A 38 -4.89 19.79 -8.21
N LEU A 39 -5.06 18.47 -8.30
CA LEU A 39 -3.97 17.50 -8.19
C LEU A 39 -2.90 17.65 -9.28
N LEU A 40 -3.30 18.10 -10.47
CA LEU A 40 -2.42 18.26 -11.62
C LEU A 40 -2.00 19.72 -11.86
N SER A 41 -2.28 20.61 -10.91
CA SER A 41 -1.86 22.01 -10.92
C SER A 41 -0.59 22.25 -10.12
N GLU A 42 0.07 23.39 -10.33
CA GLU A 42 1.17 23.85 -9.49
C GLU A 42 0.72 24.18 -8.05
N GLN A 43 -0.58 24.34 -7.81
CA GLN A 43 -1.18 24.62 -6.50
C GLN A 43 -1.47 23.34 -5.68
N CYS A 44 -1.18 22.17 -6.21
CA CYS A 44 -1.39 20.91 -5.48
C CYS A 44 -0.63 20.91 -4.15
N THR A 45 -1.37 20.67 -3.06
CA THR A 45 -0.80 20.62 -1.70
C THR A 45 -0.40 19.22 -1.26
N HIS A 46 -0.77 18.20 -2.04
CA HIS A 46 -0.33 16.84 -1.78
C HIS A 46 1.11 16.66 -2.24
N THR A 47 1.92 16.00 -1.43
CA THR A 47 3.36 15.87 -1.66
C THR A 47 3.83 14.42 -1.62
N ILE A 48 4.99 14.17 -2.23
CA ILE A 48 5.78 12.95 -2.07
C ILE A 48 7.02 13.31 -1.27
N LYS A 49 7.35 12.52 -0.24
CA LYS A 49 8.56 12.71 0.57
C LYS A 49 9.45 11.49 0.43
N ALA A 50 10.70 11.71 0.04
CA ALA A 50 11.71 10.67 -0.04
C ALA A 50 12.81 10.89 0.99
N ALA A 51 13.26 9.82 1.61
CA ALA A 51 14.38 9.81 2.54
C ALA A 51 15.31 8.64 2.24
N VAL A 52 16.62 8.91 2.26
CA VAL A 52 17.67 7.90 2.18
C VAL A 52 18.27 7.72 3.56
N PHE A 53 18.29 6.49 4.04
CA PHE A 53 18.79 6.13 5.35
C PHE A 53 20.12 5.39 5.25
N GLU A 54 20.88 5.39 6.34
CA GLU A 54 22.06 4.55 6.50
C GLU A 54 21.64 3.21 7.12
N GLY A 55 22.12 2.11 6.51
CA GLY A 55 21.77 0.77 6.96
C GLY A 55 20.32 0.39 6.64
N SER A 56 19.71 -0.41 7.52
CA SER A 56 18.35 -0.97 7.34
C SER A 56 17.29 -0.33 8.25
N THR A 57 17.65 0.70 9.04
CA THR A 57 16.76 1.37 10.00
C THR A 57 16.53 2.84 9.66
N LYS A 58 15.43 3.43 10.17
CA LYS A 58 15.10 4.87 10.00
C LYS A 58 15.84 5.80 10.97
N THR A 59 17.00 5.38 11.49
CA THR A 59 17.68 6.11 12.56
C THR A 59 18.55 7.25 12.04
N VAL A 60 19.29 7.03 10.96
CA VAL A 60 20.24 8.00 10.41
C VAL A 60 19.84 8.37 8.98
N PHE A 61 19.56 9.65 8.76
CA PHE A 61 19.27 10.19 7.43
C PHE A 61 20.57 10.53 6.70
N LYS A 62 20.74 10.00 5.49
CA LYS A 62 21.78 10.44 4.54
C LYS A 62 21.30 11.61 3.68
N ASN A 63 20.04 11.55 3.24
CA ASN A 63 19.43 12.60 2.43
C ASN A 63 17.90 12.55 2.57
N ARG A 64 17.26 13.68 2.27
CA ARG A 64 15.79 13.77 2.22
C ARG A 64 15.36 14.83 1.22
N LYS A 65 14.25 14.59 0.55
CA LYS A 65 13.66 15.53 -0.40
C LYS A 65 12.13 15.46 -0.35
N GLU A 66 11.49 16.61 -0.50
CA GLU A 66 10.05 16.74 -0.65
C GLU A 66 9.76 17.23 -2.07
N PHE A 67 8.79 16.60 -2.72
CA PHE A 67 8.32 16.94 -4.06
C PHE A 67 6.93 17.53 -3.95
N SER A 68 6.69 18.67 -4.60
CA SER A 68 5.47 19.45 -4.56
C SER A 68 5.06 19.92 -5.96
N GLY A 69 3.90 20.55 -6.08
CA GLY A 69 3.33 20.96 -7.36
C GLY A 69 2.56 19.83 -8.04
N SER A 70 2.41 19.89 -9.36
CA SER A 70 1.66 18.88 -10.12
C SER A 70 2.14 17.46 -9.85
N LEU A 71 1.22 16.50 -9.67
CA LEU A 71 1.57 15.08 -9.47
C LEU A 71 2.39 14.49 -10.61
N LEU A 72 2.30 15.03 -11.82
CA LEU A 72 3.13 14.60 -12.95
C LEU A 72 4.60 14.96 -12.72
N VAL A 73 4.86 16.16 -12.23
CA VAL A 73 6.22 16.62 -11.88
C VAL A 73 6.74 15.85 -10.68
N GLN A 74 5.91 15.68 -9.64
CA GLN A 74 6.29 14.89 -8.46
C GLN A 74 6.67 13.45 -8.83
N LEU A 75 5.94 12.82 -9.77
CA LEU A 75 6.24 11.48 -10.27
C LEU A 75 7.62 11.42 -10.93
N GLU A 76 7.91 12.34 -11.88
CA GLU A 76 9.21 12.35 -12.59
C GLU A 76 10.37 12.66 -11.64
N ASP A 77 10.19 13.66 -10.78
CA ASP A 77 11.21 14.06 -9.83
C ASP A 77 11.51 12.96 -8.81
N ALA A 78 10.46 12.30 -8.27
CA ALA A 78 10.63 11.19 -7.34
C ALA A 78 11.30 9.98 -8.03
N PHE A 79 10.88 9.65 -9.24
CA PHE A 79 11.50 8.58 -10.04
C PHE A 79 12.98 8.88 -10.31
N SER A 80 13.30 10.10 -10.74
CA SER A 80 14.67 10.54 -10.99
C SER A 80 15.50 10.50 -9.71
N TYR A 81 14.94 10.94 -8.58
CA TYR A 81 15.61 10.91 -7.30
C TYR A 81 15.93 9.48 -6.84
N ILE A 82 14.99 8.55 -6.96
CA ILE A 82 15.23 7.14 -6.62
C ILE A 82 16.36 6.58 -7.52
N ASN A 83 16.33 6.87 -8.82
CA ASN A 83 17.32 6.37 -9.76
C ASN A 83 18.76 6.90 -9.52
N GLN A 84 18.94 8.04 -8.85
CA GLN A 84 20.26 8.52 -8.42
C GLN A 84 20.89 7.58 -7.38
N TYR A 85 20.09 6.88 -6.59
CA TYR A 85 20.53 5.92 -5.58
C TYR A 85 20.44 4.47 -6.03
N ASN A 86 19.85 4.21 -7.20
CA ASN A 86 19.74 2.88 -7.78
C ASN A 86 21.06 2.51 -8.49
N ARG A 87 22.02 1.99 -7.73
CA ARG A 87 23.38 1.69 -8.19
C ARG A 87 23.38 0.53 -9.18
N THR A 88 24.41 0.52 -10.03
CA THR A 88 24.70 -0.59 -10.92
C THR A 88 25.90 -1.35 -10.36
N ARG A 89 25.75 -2.66 -10.18
CA ARG A 89 26.82 -3.59 -9.87
C ARG A 89 27.25 -4.29 -11.16
N SER A 90 28.55 -4.27 -11.45
CA SER A 90 29.13 -4.94 -12.60
C SER A 90 29.93 -6.16 -12.12
N GLU A 91 29.64 -7.31 -12.68
CA GLU A 91 30.34 -8.58 -12.39
C GLU A 91 30.84 -9.22 -13.68
N PHE A 92 31.88 -10.04 -13.58
CA PHE A 92 32.45 -10.79 -14.68
C PHE A 92 32.39 -12.30 -14.37
N PRO A 93 31.20 -12.94 -14.45
CA PRO A 93 31.07 -14.39 -14.21
C PRO A 93 31.81 -15.24 -15.24
N GLY A 94 32.41 -14.63 -16.23
CA GLY A 94 33.22 -15.22 -17.31
C GLY A 94 33.87 -14.13 -18.12
N LEU A 95 33.86 -14.28 -19.46
CA LEU A 95 34.48 -13.31 -20.37
C LEU A 95 33.67 -12.00 -20.47
N TYR A 96 32.37 -12.05 -20.25
CA TYR A 96 31.46 -10.94 -20.48
C TYR A 96 31.05 -10.27 -19.17
N ARG A 97 30.94 -8.92 -19.21
CA ARG A 97 30.43 -8.13 -18.10
C ARG A 97 28.90 -8.26 -18.01
N VAL A 98 28.42 -8.50 -16.80
CA VAL A 98 26.99 -8.48 -16.47
C VAL A 98 26.74 -7.32 -15.52
N ASP A 99 25.86 -6.41 -15.93
CA ASP A 99 25.46 -5.25 -15.12
C ASP A 99 24.09 -5.50 -14.49
N THR A 100 23.99 -5.42 -13.18
CA THR A 100 22.73 -5.53 -12.43
C THR A 100 22.48 -4.29 -11.62
N ARG A 101 21.25 -3.78 -11.62
CA ARG A 101 20.86 -2.66 -10.78
C ARG A 101 20.37 -3.15 -9.43
N ASP A 102 20.54 -2.32 -8.39
CA ASP A 102 20.05 -2.63 -7.05
C ASP A 102 18.53 -2.89 -7.04
N TYR A 103 17.80 -2.18 -7.88
CA TYR A 103 16.35 -2.32 -8.03
C TYR A 103 15.96 -2.33 -9.52
N PRO A 104 15.10 -3.24 -9.97
CA PRO A 104 14.54 -3.20 -11.33
C PRO A 104 13.79 -1.89 -11.55
N ILE A 105 14.11 -1.20 -12.65
CA ILE A 105 13.53 0.12 -12.97
C ILE A 105 12.01 0.04 -13.12
N GLU A 106 11.53 -1.04 -13.74
CA GLU A 106 10.10 -1.26 -13.94
C GLU A 106 9.36 -1.40 -12.61
N ALA A 107 9.96 -2.09 -11.62
CA ALA A 107 9.37 -2.20 -10.28
C ALA A 107 9.23 -0.83 -9.60
N ILE A 108 10.26 0.02 -9.66
CA ILE A 108 10.23 1.38 -9.11
C ILE A 108 9.12 2.19 -9.78
N ARG A 109 9.06 2.14 -11.12
CA ARG A 109 8.07 2.86 -11.91
C ARG A 109 6.65 2.44 -11.54
N GLU A 110 6.35 1.17 -11.56
CA GLU A 110 5.02 0.65 -11.24
C GLU A 110 4.63 0.91 -9.79
N ALA A 111 5.55 0.80 -8.84
CA ALA A 111 5.29 1.08 -7.43
C ALA A 111 4.94 2.55 -7.19
N LEU A 112 5.64 3.50 -7.85
CA LEU A 112 5.33 4.93 -7.78
C LEU A 112 3.97 5.25 -8.40
N LEU A 113 3.69 4.72 -9.60
CA LEU A 113 2.41 4.91 -10.28
C LEU A 113 1.24 4.39 -9.44
N ASN A 114 1.37 3.19 -8.88
CA ASN A 114 0.38 2.62 -7.96
C ASN A 114 0.17 3.52 -6.74
N ALA A 115 1.25 4.00 -6.11
CA ALA A 115 1.17 4.85 -4.94
C ALA A 115 0.42 6.16 -5.21
N ILE A 116 0.54 6.73 -6.42
CA ILE A 116 -0.13 7.98 -6.81
C ILE A 116 -1.58 7.71 -7.23
N VAL A 117 -1.83 6.74 -8.11
CA VAL A 117 -3.16 6.50 -8.70
C VAL A 117 -4.14 5.92 -7.68
N HIS A 118 -3.69 5.09 -6.75
CA HIS A 118 -4.54 4.46 -5.74
C HIS A 118 -4.58 5.19 -4.40
N ARG A 119 -3.84 6.29 -4.24
CA ARG A 119 -3.87 7.10 -3.02
C ARG A 119 -5.26 7.61 -2.70
N ASP A 120 -5.58 7.67 -1.41
CA ASP A 120 -6.75 8.39 -0.92
C ASP A 120 -6.40 9.87 -0.70
N TYR A 121 -6.86 10.73 -1.61
CA TYR A 121 -6.61 12.17 -1.59
C TYR A 121 -7.50 12.94 -0.62
N SER A 122 -8.39 12.29 0.13
CA SER A 122 -9.10 12.91 1.25
C SER A 122 -8.19 13.14 2.47
N PHE A 123 -7.06 12.43 2.52
CA PHE A 123 -6.04 12.61 3.56
C PHE A 123 -4.92 13.52 3.08
N SER A 124 -4.45 14.41 3.96
CA SER A 124 -3.35 15.34 3.67
C SER A 124 -1.94 14.73 3.85
N ALA A 125 -1.82 13.48 4.34
CA ALA A 125 -0.53 12.82 4.54
C ALA A 125 0.21 12.59 3.22
N SER A 126 1.54 12.78 3.19
CA SER A 126 2.37 12.56 1.98
C SER A 126 2.52 11.08 1.64
N ILE A 127 2.80 10.77 0.35
CA ILE A 127 3.39 9.49 -0.01
C ILE A 127 4.82 9.47 0.55
N LEU A 128 5.21 8.38 1.22
CA LEU A 128 6.53 8.24 1.84
C LEU A 128 7.37 7.22 1.08
N ILE A 129 8.55 7.63 0.68
CA ILE A 129 9.56 6.77 0.06
C ILE A 129 10.74 6.69 1.03
N SER A 130 11.01 5.49 1.54
CA SER A 130 12.15 5.23 2.44
C SER A 130 13.12 4.31 1.71
N MET A 131 14.33 4.80 1.47
CA MET A 131 15.40 4.05 0.80
C MET A 131 16.44 3.64 1.84
N PHE A 132 16.66 2.34 1.95
CA PHE A 132 17.65 1.71 2.82
C PHE A 132 18.75 1.05 1.99
N ASP A 133 19.78 0.56 2.63
CA ASP A 133 20.84 -0.17 1.91
C ASP A 133 20.32 -1.49 1.30
N ASP A 134 19.30 -2.10 1.93
CA ASP A 134 18.74 -3.42 1.60
C ASP A 134 17.38 -3.39 0.87
N ARG A 135 16.67 -2.27 0.88
CA ARG A 135 15.31 -2.16 0.29
C ARG A 135 14.85 -0.73 0.05
N ILE A 136 13.81 -0.58 -0.76
CA ILE A 136 12.99 0.63 -0.86
C ILE A 136 11.59 0.31 -0.33
N GLU A 137 11.05 1.15 0.53
CA GLU A 137 9.65 1.11 0.97
C GLU A 137 8.90 2.31 0.38
N ILE A 138 7.77 2.05 -0.28
CA ILE A 138 6.86 3.09 -0.76
C ILE A 138 5.54 2.89 -0.05
N VAL A 139 5.14 3.90 0.73
CA VAL A 139 3.92 3.88 1.55
C VAL A 139 2.99 4.98 1.08
N THR A 140 1.76 4.61 0.77
CA THR A 140 0.68 5.55 0.44
C THR A 140 -0.50 5.41 1.39
N VAL A 141 -1.25 6.49 1.58
CA VAL A 141 -2.48 6.48 2.37
C VAL A 141 -3.64 5.97 1.52
N GLY A 142 -4.48 5.17 2.13
CA GLY A 142 -5.60 4.46 1.53
C GLY A 142 -5.30 2.97 1.40
N GLY A 143 -6.08 2.14 2.09
CA GLY A 143 -6.06 0.69 1.92
C GLY A 143 -6.74 0.26 0.62
N LEU A 144 -7.07 -1.00 0.49
CA LEU A 144 -7.87 -1.49 -0.64
C LEU A 144 -9.30 -0.97 -0.56
N LEU A 145 -9.95 -0.86 -1.70
CA LEU A 145 -11.37 -0.52 -1.75
C LEU A 145 -12.19 -1.64 -1.11
N LYS A 146 -13.32 -1.25 -0.50
CA LYS A 146 -14.20 -2.20 0.19
C LYS A 146 -14.61 -3.35 -0.73
N GLY A 147 -14.39 -4.58 -0.29
CA GLY A 147 -14.70 -5.79 -1.03
C GLY A 147 -13.55 -6.34 -1.89
N ILE A 148 -12.40 -5.64 -1.93
CA ILE A 148 -11.19 -6.11 -2.62
C ILE A 148 -10.20 -6.62 -1.58
N SER A 149 -9.66 -7.81 -1.79
CA SER A 149 -8.62 -8.43 -0.98
C SER A 149 -7.22 -8.30 -1.62
N VAL A 150 -6.17 -8.55 -0.83
CA VAL A 150 -4.80 -8.64 -1.36
C VAL A 150 -4.67 -9.77 -2.37
N ASP A 151 -5.42 -10.86 -2.19
CA ASP A 151 -5.36 -12.00 -3.10
C ASP A 151 -6.04 -11.67 -4.44
N ASP A 152 -7.12 -10.87 -4.44
CA ASP A 152 -7.70 -10.36 -5.69
C ASP A 152 -6.70 -9.51 -6.47
N VAL A 153 -5.95 -8.64 -5.77
CA VAL A 153 -4.88 -7.81 -6.38
C VAL A 153 -3.78 -8.68 -6.98
N LYS A 154 -3.37 -9.76 -6.32
CA LYS A 154 -2.38 -10.71 -6.84
C LYS A 154 -2.89 -11.47 -8.08
N LEU A 155 -4.19 -11.68 -8.20
CA LEU A 155 -4.84 -12.25 -9.37
C LEU A 155 -5.01 -11.25 -10.53
N GLY A 156 -4.64 -9.99 -10.34
CA GLY A 156 -4.72 -8.94 -11.35
C GLY A 156 -6.02 -8.11 -11.31
N VAL A 157 -6.86 -8.28 -10.28
CA VAL A 157 -8.03 -7.41 -10.09
C VAL A 157 -7.54 -6.01 -9.74
N SER A 158 -7.93 -5.03 -10.55
CA SER A 158 -7.59 -3.62 -10.33
C SER A 158 -8.85 -2.77 -10.32
N VAL A 159 -9.12 -2.14 -9.18
CA VAL A 159 -10.20 -1.16 -9.03
C VAL A 159 -9.57 0.18 -8.71
N LEU A 160 -9.79 1.15 -9.58
CA LEU A 160 -9.17 2.46 -9.49
C LEU A 160 -9.91 3.34 -8.47
N ARG A 161 -9.20 3.85 -7.46
CA ARG A 161 -9.74 4.84 -6.52
C ARG A 161 -9.94 6.20 -7.22
N ASN A 162 -9.00 6.58 -8.08
CA ASN A 162 -8.98 7.88 -8.75
C ASN A 162 -9.09 7.71 -10.27
N GLN A 163 -10.28 7.32 -10.74
CA GLN A 163 -10.54 7.00 -12.15
C GLN A 163 -10.10 8.12 -13.11
N ASN A 164 -10.45 9.37 -12.81
CA ASN A 164 -10.11 10.49 -13.68
C ASN A 164 -8.60 10.76 -13.73
N LEU A 165 -7.89 10.59 -12.62
CA LEU A 165 -6.43 10.68 -12.58
C LEU A 165 -5.80 9.56 -13.42
N ALA A 166 -6.29 8.34 -13.28
CA ALA A 166 -5.85 7.21 -14.09
C ALA A 166 -6.09 7.43 -15.59
N ASN A 167 -7.23 8.00 -15.97
CA ASN A 167 -7.52 8.34 -17.36
C ASN A 167 -6.51 9.35 -17.96
N VAL A 168 -6.09 10.34 -17.18
CA VAL A 168 -5.02 11.27 -17.60
C VAL A 168 -3.70 10.54 -17.77
N PHE A 169 -3.32 9.69 -16.80
CA PHE A 169 -2.08 8.90 -16.84
C PHE A 169 -2.08 7.92 -18.02
N TYR A 170 -3.21 7.29 -18.31
CA TYR A 170 -3.38 6.45 -19.50
C TYR A 170 -3.22 7.25 -20.78
N ARG A 171 -3.86 8.44 -20.88
CA ARG A 171 -3.70 9.32 -22.04
C ARG A 171 -2.27 9.75 -22.27
N LEU A 172 -1.52 9.98 -21.20
CA LEU A 172 -0.09 10.30 -21.23
C LEU A 172 0.82 9.07 -21.42
N LYS A 173 0.24 7.87 -21.62
CA LYS A 173 0.96 6.59 -21.75
C LYS A 173 1.86 6.27 -20.54
N LEU A 174 1.46 6.73 -19.37
CA LEU A 174 2.15 6.44 -18.10
C LEU A 174 1.67 5.13 -17.48
N ILE A 175 0.43 4.73 -17.70
CA ILE A 175 -0.13 3.47 -17.20
C ILE A 175 -0.85 2.70 -18.31
N GLU A 176 -1.03 1.41 -18.08
CA GLU A 176 -1.92 0.54 -18.86
C GLU A 176 -3.20 0.26 -18.08
N ALA A 177 -4.31 0.01 -18.78
CA ALA A 177 -5.64 -0.16 -18.15
C ALA A 177 -6.00 -1.65 -17.90
N TYR A 178 -5.00 -2.52 -17.64
CA TYR A 178 -5.21 -3.97 -17.57
C TYR A 178 -4.94 -4.58 -16.18
N GLY A 179 -4.71 -3.78 -15.14
CA GLY A 179 -4.43 -4.29 -13.79
C GLY A 179 -3.08 -5.02 -13.65
N THR A 180 -2.15 -4.82 -14.58
CA THR A 180 -0.88 -5.56 -14.65
C THR A 180 0.23 -5.01 -13.76
N GLY A 181 0.03 -3.86 -13.09
CA GLY A 181 1.10 -3.18 -12.36
C GLY A 181 1.78 -4.04 -11.30
N ILE A 182 1.02 -4.69 -10.43
CA ILE A 182 1.56 -5.58 -9.38
C ILE A 182 2.21 -6.83 -10.00
N LEU A 183 1.63 -7.37 -11.07
CA LEU A 183 2.23 -8.51 -11.79
C LEU A 183 3.58 -8.12 -12.37
N LYS A 184 3.70 -6.96 -13.03
CA LYS A 184 4.96 -6.44 -13.58
C LYS A 184 6.02 -6.21 -12.50
N ILE A 185 5.63 -5.70 -11.32
CA ILE A 185 6.54 -5.59 -10.18
C ILE A 185 7.11 -6.98 -9.83
N ASN A 186 6.27 -8.00 -9.71
CA ASN A 186 6.71 -9.35 -9.38
C ASN A 186 7.56 -9.96 -10.50
N GLU A 187 7.15 -9.80 -11.76
CA GLU A 187 7.86 -10.31 -12.95
C GLU A 187 9.25 -9.69 -13.08
N SER A 188 9.40 -8.40 -12.77
CA SER A 188 10.70 -7.72 -12.82
C SER A 188 11.72 -8.28 -11.82
N TYR A 189 11.26 -9.03 -10.82
CA TYR A 189 12.10 -9.77 -9.87
C TYR A 189 12.27 -11.26 -10.23
N ASN A 190 11.84 -11.70 -11.42
CA ASN A 190 12.10 -13.07 -11.85
C ASN A 190 13.61 -13.29 -12.03
N GLY A 191 14.08 -14.44 -11.55
CA GLY A 191 15.53 -14.76 -11.51
C GLY A 191 16.26 -14.28 -10.26
N TYR A 192 15.69 -13.36 -9.46
CA TYR A 192 16.27 -12.96 -8.18
C TYR A 192 15.74 -13.83 -7.02
N THR A 193 16.58 -14.03 -6.01
CA THR A 193 16.22 -14.80 -4.79
C THR A 193 15.27 -14.03 -3.88
N VAL A 194 15.27 -12.71 -3.97
CA VAL A 194 14.39 -11.82 -3.21
C VAL A 194 13.15 -11.47 -4.05
N LYS A 195 12.03 -11.21 -3.36
CA LYS A 195 10.76 -10.87 -4.01
C LYS A 195 10.15 -9.63 -3.36
N PRO A 196 9.41 -8.80 -4.11
CA PRO A 196 8.65 -7.68 -3.56
C PRO A 196 7.64 -8.13 -2.51
N ILE A 197 7.40 -7.28 -1.52
CA ILE A 197 6.42 -7.53 -0.47
C ILE A 197 5.36 -6.44 -0.52
N ILE A 198 4.09 -6.84 -0.46
CA ILE A 198 2.94 -5.95 -0.42
C ILE A 198 2.25 -6.13 0.93
N GLU A 199 2.12 -5.03 1.66
CA GLU A 199 1.45 -4.99 2.95
C GLU A 199 0.31 -3.97 2.87
N VAL A 200 -0.84 -4.37 3.36
CA VAL A 200 -2.06 -3.54 3.31
C VAL A 200 -2.70 -3.50 4.68
N SER A 201 -3.13 -2.31 5.07
CA SER A 201 -4.01 -2.10 6.22
C SER A 201 -5.25 -1.31 5.77
N ASP A 202 -6.18 -1.05 6.67
CA ASP A 202 -7.41 -0.31 6.36
C ASP A 202 -7.14 1.07 5.72
N ASN A 203 -6.03 1.73 6.12
CA ASN A 203 -5.73 3.10 5.72
C ASN A 203 -4.35 3.28 5.09
N ALA A 204 -3.63 2.22 4.78
CA ALA A 204 -2.32 2.31 4.17
C ALA A 204 -2.04 1.13 3.24
N PHE A 205 -1.27 1.41 2.20
CA PHE A 205 -0.73 0.43 1.27
C PHE A 205 0.78 0.63 1.18
N LYS A 206 1.55 -0.44 1.37
CA LYS A 206 3.01 -0.42 1.32
C LYS A 206 3.54 -1.44 0.32
N ILE A 207 4.45 -1.00 -0.54
CA ILE A 207 5.25 -1.86 -1.41
C ILE A 207 6.69 -1.79 -0.92
N THR A 208 7.28 -2.94 -0.65
CA THR A 208 8.70 -3.09 -0.34
C THR A 208 9.39 -3.75 -1.51
N LEU A 209 10.37 -3.06 -2.08
CA LEU A 209 11.23 -3.53 -3.17
C LEU A 209 12.59 -3.87 -2.57
N PRO A 210 12.98 -5.15 -2.44
CA PRO A 210 14.29 -5.52 -1.91
C PRO A 210 15.42 -5.24 -2.90
N ASN A 211 16.59 -4.90 -2.37
CA ASN A 211 17.81 -4.72 -3.16
C ASN A 211 18.31 -6.06 -3.69
N THR A 212 18.37 -6.21 -5.00
CA THR A 212 18.78 -7.47 -5.67
C THR A 212 20.27 -7.77 -5.52
N ASN A 213 21.09 -6.74 -5.24
CA ASN A 213 22.54 -6.82 -5.08
C ASN A 213 22.98 -6.83 -3.61
N PHE A 214 22.05 -6.80 -2.65
CA PHE A 214 22.40 -6.84 -1.23
C PHE A 214 22.97 -8.22 -0.85
N PRO A 215 24.09 -8.29 -0.09
CA PRO A 215 24.77 -9.55 0.23
C PRO A 215 23.86 -10.58 0.89
N LYS A 216 23.86 -11.82 0.40
CA LYS A 216 23.00 -12.93 0.88
C LYS A 216 23.19 -13.23 2.36
N GLU A 217 24.40 -13.12 2.88
CA GLU A 217 24.72 -13.35 4.29
C GLU A 217 24.00 -12.38 5.24
N ARG A 218 23.66 -11.19 4.77
CA ARG A 218 22.86 -10.20 5.51
C ARG A 218 21.35 -10.30 5.23
N GLN A 219 20.95 -10.95 4.12
CA GLN A 219 19.53 -11.13 3.80
C GLN A 219 18.85 -12.13 4.74
N THR A 220 19.55 -13.16 5.20
CA THR A 220 18.99 -14.19 6.09
C THR A 220 18.62 -13.65 7.46
N SER A 221 19.30 -12.62 7.95
CA SER A 221 18.99 -11.95 9.22
C SER A 221 17.75 -11.06 9.16
N LEU A 222 17.36 -10.61 7.96
CA LEU A 222 16.17 -9.75 7.76
C LEU A 222 14.85 -10.53 7.76
N PHE A 223 14.92 -11.84 7.45
CA PHE A 223 13.73 -12.71 7.41
C PHE A 223 13.59 -13.60 8.65
N VAL A 224 14.63 -13.66 9.51
CA VAL A 224 14.56 -14.32 10.81
C VAL A 224 14.41 -13.24 11.88
N GLY A 225 13.14 -12.83 12.10
CA GLY A 225 12.66 -12.32 13.38
C GLY A 225 13.51 -11.24 14.07
N GLU A 226 14.00 -10.22 13.37
CA GLU A 226 14.10 -8.95 14.04
C GLU A 226 12.66 -8.40 14.13
N THR A 227 12.03 -8.66 15.27
CA THR A 227 11.09 -7.68 15.81
C THR A 227 11.80 -6.34 15.63
N ALA A 228 11.32 -5.51 14.70
CA ALA A 228 11.65 -4.10 14.65
C ALA A 228 11.74 -3.64 16.10
N PRO A 229 12.76 -2.82 16.49
CA PRO A 229 12.77 -2.27 17.83
C PRO A 229 11.38 -1.75 18.02
N ALA A 230 10.66 -2.34 18.96
CA ALA A 230 9.25 -2.05 19.16
C ALA A 230 9.14 -0.56 19.43
N TYR A 231 9.11 0.23 18.38
CA TYR A 231 8.15 1.29 18.33
C TYR A 231 6.85 0.50 18.47
N ASN A 232 6.33 0.47 19.69
CA ASN A 232 4.98 0.10 19.97
C ASN A 232 4.06 1.07 19.22
N ILE A 233 4.10 1.05 17.90
CA ILE A 233 2.92 1.16 17.12
C ILE A 233 2.26 -0.18 17.42
N ARG A 234 1.57 -0.24 18.56
CA ARG A 234 0.39 -1.04 18.68
C ARG A 234 -0.26 -0.88 17.30
N THR A 235 -0.21 -1.93 16.46
CA THR A 235 -1.34 -2.17 15.61
C THR A 235 -2.48 -1.83 16.52
N VAL A 236 -3.20 -0.78 16.24
CA VAL A 236 -4.43 -0.49 16.95
C VAL A 236 -5.31 -1.64 16.51
N ARG A 237 -5.13 -2.80 17.18
CA ARG A 237 -6.20 -3.75 17.31
C ARG A 237 -7.31 -2.88 17.81
N THR A 238 -8.30 -2.66 16.98
CA THR A 238 -9.45 -1.93 17.47
C THR A 238 -9.86 -2.65 18.75
N LYS A 239 -10.41 -1.94 19.73
CA LYS A 239 -10.96 -2.61 20.93
C LYS A 239 -11.87 -3.80 20.54
N ALA A 240 -12.40 -3.79 19.32
CA ALA A 240 -13.16 -4.88 18.72
C ALA A 240 -12.29 -6.11 18.39
N ASP A 241 -11.10 -5.92 17.82
CA ASP A 241 -10.20 -7.03 17.46
C ASP A 241 -9.56 -7.67 18.71
N GLU A 242 -9.24 -6.85 19.71
CA GLU A 242 -8.77 -7.36 21.02
C GLU A 242 -9.85 -8.22 21.69
N ARG A 243 -11.10 -7.78 21.62
CA ARG A 243 -12.26 -8.53 22.16
C ARG A 243 -12.49 -9.84 21.39
N LYS A 244 -12.42 -9.82 20.06
CA LYS A 244 -12.54 -11.03 19.22
C LYS A 244 -11.45 -12.05 19.52
N SER A 245 -10.19 -11.60 19.62
CA SER A 245 -9.06 -12.46 19.98
C SER A 245 -9.23 -13.09 21.36
N ALA A 246 -9.67 -12.32 22.34
CA ALA A 246 -9.94 -12.84 23.70
C ALA A 246 -11.09 -13.86 23.72
N VAL A 247 -12.13 -13.67 22.90
CA VAL A 247 -13.24 -14.65 22.78
C VAL A 247 -12.73 -15.97 22.17
N ILE A 248 -11.86 -15.91 21.14
CA ILE A 248 -11.26 -17.10 20.52
C ILE A 248 -10.42 -17.86 21.55
N GLU A 249 -9.64 -17.14 22.36
CA GLU A 249 -8.79 -17.76 23.39
C GLU A 249 -9.63 -18.42 24.49
N MET A 250 -10.69 -17.76 24.96
CA MET A 250 -11.67 -18.34 25.89
C MET A 250 -12.36 -19.61 25.33
N CYS A 251 -12.68 -19.62 24.02
CA CYS A 251 -13.23 -20.81 23.37
C CYS A 251 -12.21 -21.96 23.33
N ARG A 252 -10.93 -21.66 23.05
CA ARG A 252 -9.86 -22.69 23.05
C ARG A 252 -9.62 -23.30 24.42
N GLU A 253 -9.66 -22.48 25.48
CA GLU A 253 -9.47 -22.96 26.85
C GLU A 253 -10.64 -23.76 27.41
N LYS A 254 -11.88 -23.34 27.14
CA LYS A 254 -13.08 -23.89 27.74
C LYS A 254 -13.89 -24.80 26.81
N GLY A 255 -13.54 -24.87 25.53
CA GLY A 255 -14.31 -25.56 24.48
C GLY A 255 -15.52 -24.78 23.98
N TYR A 256 -16.08 -23.87 24.74
CA TYR A 256 -17.20 -22.99 24.36
C TYR A 256 -17.24 -21.73 25.21
N VAL A 257 -17.94 -20.71 24.75
CA VAL A 257 -18.21 -19.50 25.52
C VAL A 257 -19.72 -19.20 25.60
N VAL A 258 -20.12 -18.53 26.66
CA VAL A 258 -21.47 -18.00 26.82
C VAL A 258 -21.40 -16.49 27.01
N ARG A 259 -22.50 -15.78 26.75
CA ARG A 259 -22.57 -14.32 26.91
C ARG A 259 -21.97 -13.80 28.23
N ARG A 260 -22.26 -14.47 29.34
CA ARG A 260 -21.77 -14.10 30.68
C ARG A 260 -20.24 -14.17 30.83
N ASP A 261 -19.59 -15.03 30.07
CA ASP A 261 -18.12 -15.12 30.07
C ASP A 261 -17.51 -13.85 29.50
N LEU A 262 -18.09 -13.32 28.40
CA LEU A 262 -17.64 -12.08 27.80
C LEU A 262 -17.90 -10.88 28.73
N GLU A 263 -19.06 -10.82 29.37
CA GLU A 263 -19.39 -9.75 30.33
C GLU A 263 -18.35 -9.70 31.48
N ARG A 264 -17.94 -10.87 32.01
CA ARG A 264 -16.95 -10.96 33.09
C ARG A 264 -15.53 -10.70 32.64
N SER A 265 -15.11 -11.36 31.58
CA SER A 265 -13.68 -11.35 31.17
C SER A 265 -13.30 -10.07 30.42
N LEU A 266 -14.25 -9.49 29.66
CA LEU A 266 -14.00 -8.29 28.84
C LEU A 266 -14.53 -7.01 29.48
N GLY A 267 -15.25 -7.09 30.60
CA GLY A 267 -15.86 -5.93 31.26
C GLY A 267 -16.85 -5.17 30.39
N VAL A 268 -17.58 -5.87 29.51
CA VAL A 268 -18.51 -5.27 28.55
C VAL A 268 -19.96 -5.41 28.99
N SER A 269 -20.84 -4.51 28.51
CA SER A 269 -22.26 -4.60 28.77
C SER A 269 -22.88 -5.82 28.06
N GLN A 270 -24.04 -6.27 28.55
CA GLN A 270 -24.81 -7.34 27.94
C GLN A 270 -25.07 -7.11 26.44
N ALA A 271 -25.43 -5.88 26.05
CA ALA A 271 -25.69 -5.52 24.65
C ALA A 271 -24.44 -5.66 23.80
N THR A 272 -23.28 -5.23 24.30
CA THR A 272 -22.00 -5.32 23.63
C THR A 272 -21.56 -6.79 23.49
N ALA A 273 -21.73 -7.62 24.52
CA ALA A 273 -21.41 -9.04 24.45
C ALA A 273 -22.25 -9.78 23.39
N ILE A 274 -23.54 -9.46 23.28
CA ILE A 274 -24.42 -10.01 22.26
C ILE A 274 -23.96 -9.59 20.85
N LEU A 275 -23.60 -8.32 20.65
CA LEU A 275 -23.12 -7.83 19.37
C LEU A 275 -21.82 -8.52 18.93
N ILE A 276 -20.86 -8.71 19.84
CA ILE A 276 -19.60 -9.41 19.55
C ILE A 276 -19.89 -10.85 19.14
N LEU A 277 -20.70 -11.60 19.91
CA LEU A 277 -21.02 -12.99 19.61
C LEU A 277 -21.80 -13.14 18.30
N ARG A 278 -22.69 -12.20 18.00
CA ARG A 278 -23.45 -12.18 16.74
C ARG A 278 -22.51 -11.91 15.55
N ASP A 279 -21.68 -10.89 15.63
CA ASP A 279 -20.72 -10.53 14.58
C ASP A 279 -19.74 -11.70 14.32
N MET A 280 -19.23 -12.35 15.35
CA MET A 280 -18.35 -13.52 15.20
C MET A 280 -19.07 -14.76 14.64
N THR A 281 -20.38 -14.88 14.86
CA THR A 281 -21.21 -15.96 14.28
C THR A 281 -21.53 -15.64 12.81
N GLU A 282 -21.89 -14.40 12.49
CA GLU A 282 -22.18 -13.95 11.12
C GLU A 282 -20.91 -13.99 10.24
N SER A 283 -19.74 -13.72 10.80
CA SER A 283 -18.43 -13.85 10.13
C SER A 283 -17.91 -15.30 10.06
N GLY A 284 -18.65 -16.27 10.57
CA GLY A 284 -18.33 -17.70 10.48
C GLY A 284 -17.20 -18.16 11.41
N ILE A 285 -16.77 -17.35 12.39
CA ILE A 285 -15.74 -17.69 13.37
C ILE A 285 -16.33 -18.59 14.47
N LEU A 286 -17.57 -18.32 14.88
CA LEU A 286 -18.27 -19.09 15.91
C LEU A 286 -19.51 -19.79 15.34
N VAL A 287 -19.85 -20.92 15.94
CA VAL A 287 -21.13 -21.64 15.72
C VAL A 287 -21.96 -21.53 17.00
N LYS A 288 -23.21 -21.12 16.82
CA LYS A 288 -24.16 -21.00 17.93
C LYS A 288 -24.97 -22.27 18.07
N GLU A 289 -25.00 -22.84 19.30
CA GLU A 289 -25.83 -24.01 19.66
C GLU A 289 -26.72 -23.70 20.84
N GLY A 290 -27.89 -24.37 20.87
CA GLY A 290 -28.87 -24.22 21.95
C GLY A 290 -29.85 -23.07 21.76
N ALA A 291 -30.81 -22.96 22.68
CA ALA A 291 -31.87 -21.95 22.66
C ALA A 291 -32.07 -21.31 24.06
N ALA A 292 -32.61 -20.12 24.07
CA ALA A 292 -32.96 -19.32 25.26
C ALA A 292 -31.80 -19.17 26.26
N ARG A 293 -31.89 -19.77 27.45
CA ARG A 293 -30.90 -19.66 28.53
C ARG A 293 -29.67 -20.57 28.39
N GLN A 294 -29.70 -21.52 27.45
CA GLN A 294 -28.65 -22.53 27.24
C GLN A 294 -27.84 -22.32 25.95
N VAL A 295 -27.80 -21.11 25.43
CA VAL A 295 -27.02 -20.79 24.23
C VAL A 295 -25.52 -20.84 24.53
N ARG A 296 -24.77 -21.62 23.73
CA ARG A 296 -23.29 -21.73 23.74
C ARG A 296 -22.76 -21.41 22.37
N TYR A 297 -21.51 -20.92 22.31
CA TYR A 297 -20.80 -20.58 21.09
C TYR A 297 -19.49 -21.34 21.04
N PHE A 298 -19.25 -22.05 19.94
CA PHE A 298 -18.09 -22.89 19.70
C PHE A 298 -17.25 -22.32 18.57
N LEU A 299 -15.95 -22.57 18.55
CA LEU A 299 -15.13 -22.25 17.38
C LEU A 299 -15.52 -23.14 16.20
N ARG A 300 -15.61 -22.55 15.01
CA ARG A 300 -15.87 -23.31 13.78
C ARG A 300 -14.57 -23.98 13.36
N GLY A 301 -14.49 -25.31 13.44
CA GLY A 301 -13.33 -26.10 13.04
C GLY A 301 -12.77 -27.06 14.08
N ASP A 302 -13.25 -27.05 15.32
CA ASP A 302 -12.97 -28.08 16.30
C ASP A 302 -14.05 -29.20 16.24
N GLU A 303 -14.18 -29.84 15.08
CA GLU A 303 -14.80 -31.16 15.03
C GLU A 303 -13.80 -32.20 15.53
N MET A 304 -14.19 -32.92 16.58
CA MET A 304 -13.48 -34.04 17.20
C MET A 304 -13.14 -35.16 16.18
#